data_13434cbed77fac90c690d32344f256c3
#
_entry.id   13434cbed77fac90c690d32344f256c3
#
_cell.length_a   1.000
_cell.length_b   1.000
_cell.length_c   1.000
_cell.angle_alpha   90.00
_cell.angle_beta   90.00
_cell.angle_gamma   90.00
#
_symmetry.space_group_name_H-M   'P 1'
#
loop_
_entity.id
_entity.type
_entity.pdbx_description
1 polymer ?
#
loop_
_entity_poly.entity_id
_entity_poly.type
_entity_poly.pdbx_seq_one_letter_code
_entity_poly.pdbx_strand_id
1 'polypeptide(L)'
;MATRKAEPEKLDPELLLRAYATGVFPMAESADDPEIYWVRPDIRGVIPLDAFHVPASLAKTVRKGIFEIRFNTAFEQVMIGCAQQRDTRPSTWINQTILTAYTSLHQHGHAHSVEAWYHGELAGGLYGVSLGSAFFGESMFSRMTDASKVCLVKLVDHLR
;
A
#
# COMPACT_ATOMS: atom_id res chain seq x y z
N MET A 1 -11.81 36.50 17.75
CA MET A 1 -12.21 35.78 16.53
C MET A 1 -11.61 34.37 16.62
N ALA A 2 -12.46 33.37 16.83
CA ALA A 2 -11.99 31.97 16.86
C ALA A 2 -11.81 31.51 15.41
N THR A 3 -10.58 31.25 15.02
CA THR A 3 -10.25 30.58 13.76
C THR A 3 -10.86 29.17 13.79
N ARG A 4 -11.90 28.96 13.00
CA ARG A 4 -12.45 27.64 12.74
C ARG A 4 -11.32 26.80 12.14
N LYS A 5 -10.76 25.86 12.91
CA LYS A 5 -9.93 24.78 12.34
C LYS A 5 -10.82 24.08 11.33
N ALA A 6 -10.44 24.11 10.08
CA ALA A 6 -11.10 23.29 9.06
C ALA A 6 -11.03 21.82 9.53
N GLU A 7 -12.19 21.17 9.61
CA GLU A 7 -12.21 19.73 9.82
C GLU A 7 -11.44 19.08 8.65
N PRO A 8 -10.57 18.09 8.90
CA PRO A 8 -9.84 17.43 7.83
C PRO A 8 -10.85 16.87 6.83
N GLU A 9 -10.61 17.15 5.56
CA GLU A 9 -11.46 16.72 4.46
C GLU A 9 -11.61 15.19 4.51
N LYS A 10 -12.83 14.72 4.71
CA LYS A 10 -13.10 13.30 4.84
C LYS A 10 -13.08 12.69 3.44
N LEU A 11 -12.02 11.94 3.10
CA LEU A 11 -11.94 11.25 1.84
C LEU A 11 -12.97 10.11 1.80
N ASP A 12 -14.01 10.31 1.00
CA ASP A 12 -15.04 9.31 0.76
C ASP A 12 -14.49 8.16 -0.10
N PRO A 13 -14.75 6.88 0.26
CA PRO A 13 -14.36 5.72 -0.55
C PRO A 13 -14.82 5.79 -2.01
N GLU A 14 -16.03 6.28 -2.26
CA GLU A 14 -16.57 6.42 -3.62
C GLU A 14 -15.82 7.49 -4.42
N LEU A 15 -15.46 8.60 -3.78
CA LEU A 15 -14.62 9.64 -4.38
C LEU A 15 -13.25 9.08 -4.74
N LEU A 16 -12.63 8.30 -3.85
CA LEU A 16 -11.35 7.65 -4.12
C LEU A 16 -11.42 6.71 -5.32
N LEU A 17 -12.43 5.84 -5.40
CA LEU A 17 -12.59 4.92 -6.53
C LEU A 17 -12.78 5.65 -7.85
N ARG A 18 -13.56 6.74 -7.86
CA ARG A 18 -13.70 7.61 -9.04
C ARG A 18 -12.38 8.26 -9.44
N ALA A 19 -11.59 8.71 -8.48
CA ALA A 19 -10.27 9.27 -8.73
C ALA A 19 -9.32 8.21 -9.36
N TYR A 20 -9.27 7.00 -8.79
CA TYR A 20 -8.50 5.89 -9.38
C TYR A 20 -8.94 5.55 -10.80
N ALA A 21 -10.24 5.55 -11.08
CA ALA A 21 -10.77 5.32 -12.43
C ALA A 21 -10.29 6.36 -13.46
N THR A 22 -9.94 7.56 -13.01
CA THR A 22 -9.38 8.62 -13.86
C THR A 22 -7.85 8.75 -13.78
N GLY A 23 -7.19 7.85 -13.03
CA GLY A 23 -5.75 7.83 -12.88
C GLY A 23 -5.19 8.83 -11.85
N VAL A 24 -6.00 9.27 -10.91
CA VAL A 24 -5.66 10.26 -9.88
C VAL A 24 -5.66 9.60 -8.50
N PHE A 25 -4.72 9.98 -7.63
CA PHE A 25 -4.67 9.48 -6.26
C PHE A 25 -4.23 10.57 -5.27
N PRO A 26 -4.59 10.45 -3.98
CA PRO A 26 -4.28 11.45 -2.98
C PRO A 26 -2.91 11.22 -2.34
N MET A 27 -2.23 12.29 -1.99
CA MET A 27 -1.01 12.31 -1.18
C MET A 27 -1.05 13.45 -0.17
N ALA A 28 -0.25 13.33 0.90
CA ALA A 28 0.07 14.41 1.82
C ALA A 28 1.55 14.76 1.73
N GLU A 29 1.93 15.97 2.12
CA GLU A 29 3.34 16.42 2.16
C GLU A 29 4.11 15.68 3.26
N SER A 30 3.45 15.40 4.40
CA SER A 30 4.01 14.67 5.53
C SER A 30 2.93 13.99 6.36
N ALA A 31 3.34 13.17 7.33
CA ALA A 31 2.42 12.51 8.26
C ALA A 31 1.59 13.50 9.09
N ASP A 32 2.16 14.67 9.40
CA ASP A 32 1.56 15.69 10.26
C ASP A 32 0.78 16.76 9.48
N ASP A 33 0.90 16.77 8.14
CA ASP A 33 0.16 17.69 7.30
C ASP A 33 -1.26 17.17 7.11
N PRO A 34 -2.30 17.91 7.53
CA PRO A 34 -3.68 17.50 7.35
C PRO A 34 -4.19 17.68 5.92
N GLU A 35 -3.47 18.43 5.09
CA GLU A 35 -3.90 18.73 3.73
C GLU A 35 -3.60 17.56 2.79
N ILE A 36 -4.50 17.37 1.83
CA ILE A 36 -4.38 16.36 0.78
C ILE A 36 -4.29 17.07 -0.56
N TYR A 37 -3.34 16.65 -1.38
CA TYR A 37 -3.27 17.05 -2.77
C TYR A 37 -3.41 15.83 -3.69
N TRP A 38 -3.96 16.08 -4.89
CA TRP A 38 -4.23 15.03 -5.86
C TRP A 38 -3.11 14.95 -6.89
N VAL A 39 -2.62 13.75 -7.13
CA VAL A 39 -1.53 13.48 -8.07
C VAL A 39 -2.09 12.78 -9.30
N ARG A 40 -1.74 13.29 -10.48
CA ARG A 40 -2.02 12.67 -11.77
C ARG A 40 -0.69 12.46 -12.50
N PRO A 41 -0.07 11.29 -12.47
CA PRO A 41 1.19 11.04 -13.15
C PRO A 41 1.00 11.04 -14.68
N ASP A 42 1.94 11.67 -15.40
CA ASP A 42 1.97 11.59 -16.86
C ASP A 42 2.41 10.21 -17.37
N ILE A 43 3.27 9.54 -16.61
CA ILE A 43 3.82 8.22 -16.92
C ILE A 43 3.63 7.32 -15.71
N ARG A 44 3.16 6.09 -15.94
CA ARG A 44 3.01 5.07 -14.91
C ARG A 44 3.91 3.86 -15.15
N GLY A 45 4.57 3.38 -14.09
CA GLY A 45 5.16 2.06 -14.07
C GLY A 45 4.07 0.98 -14.05
N VAL A 46 4.18 0.01 -14.93
CA VAL A 46 3.24 -1.11 -15.01
C VAL A 46 4.01 -2.42 -14.90
N ILE A 47 3.47 -3.37 -14.15
CA ILE A 47 3.95 -4.74 -14.10
C ILE A 47 2.96 -5.62 -14.87
N PRO A 48 3.26 -6.01 -16.12
CA PRO A 48 2.45 -6.99 -16.83
C PRO A 48 2.54 -8.34 -16.10
N LEU A 49 1.39 -8.89 -15.70
CA LEU A 49 1.38 -10.11 -14.88
C LEU A 49 2.08 -11.28 -15.58
N ASP A 50 1.87 -11.45 -16.88
CA ASP A 50 2.46 -12.53 -17.67
C ASP A 50 3.96 -12.37 -17.95
N ALA A 51 4.49 -11.17 -17.78
CA ALA A 51 5.90 -10.83 -18.01
C ALA A 51 6.66 -10.52 -16.70
N PHE A 52 6.07 -10.78 -15.54
CA PHE A 52 6.72 -10.53 -14.26
C PHE A 52 7.91 -11.46 -14.05
N HIS A 53 9.11 -10.87 -13.95
CA HIS A 53 10.35 -11.59 -13.74
C HIS A 53 10.70 -11.70 -12.25
N VAL A 54 10.94 -12.92 -11.78
CA VAL A 54 11.43 -13.20 -10.43
C VAL A 54 12.90 -13.61 -10.51
N PRO A 55 13.85 -12.80 -10.02
CA PRO A 55 15.28 -13.16 -10.01
C PRO A 55 15.53 -14.49 -9.25
N ALA A 56 16.54 -15.24 -9.66
CA ALA A 56 16.83 -16.57 -9.10
C ALA A 56 17.04 -16.56 -7.57
N SER A 57 17.67 -15.50 -7.03
CA SER A 57 17.87 -15.33 -5.58
C SER A 57 16.53 -15.16 -4.84
N LEU A 58 15.63 -14.36 -5.39
CA LEU A 58 14.29 -14.15 -4.81
C LEU A 58 13.45 -15.43 -4.93
N ALA A 59 13.49 -16.11 -6.07
CA ALA A 59 12.83 -17.39 -6.26
C ALA A 59 13.29 -18.44 -5.24
N LYS A 60 14.59 -18.45 -4.91
CA LYS A 60 15.14 -19.31 -3.85
C LYS A 60 14.56 -18.94 -2.46
N THR A 61 14.46 -17.65 -2.15
CA THR A 61 13.85 -17.17 -0.90
C THR A 61 12.38 -17.59 -0.80
N VAL A 62 11.61 -17.42 -1.88
CA VAL A 62 10.20 -17.85 -1.95
C VAL A 62 10.07 -19.36 -1.71
N ARG A 63 10.90 -20.19 -2.39
CA ARG A 63 10.88 -21.66 -2.22
C ARG A 63 11.24 -22.12 -0.81
N LYS A 64 12.10 -21.38 -0.11
CA LYS A 64 12.46 -21.72 1.28
C LYS A 64 11.29 -21.58 2.25
N GLY A 65 10.27 -20.79 1.89
CA GLY A 65 9.05 -20.63 2.68
C GLY A 65 9.28 -20.07 4.09
N ILE A 66 10.28 -19.20 4.25
CA ILE A 66 10.62 -18.63 5.57
C ILE A 66 9.54 -17.68 6.10
N PHE A 67 8.76 -17.08 5.22
CA PHE A 67 7.63 -16.22 5.59
C PHE A 67 6.31 -16.96 5.42
N GLU A 68 5.45 -16.84 6.42
CA GLU A 68 4.03 -17.14 6.27
C GLU A 68 3.37 -15.97 5.55
N ILE A 69 2.72 -16.23 4.42
CA ILE A 69 2.05 -15.20 3.63
C ILE A 69 0.56 -15.19 3.93
N ARG A 70 0.05 -14.02 4.28
CA ARG A 70 -1.38 -13.80 4.52
C ARG A 70 -1.88 -12.65 3.65
N PHE A 71 -3.18 -12.67 3.36
CA PHE A 71 -3.88 -11.63 2.62
C PHE A 71 -4.96 -11.03 3.50
N ASN A 72 -5.03 -9.71 3.60
CA ASN A 72 -6.11 -8.98 4.27
C ASN A 72 -6.27 -9.29 5.76
N THR A 73 -5.24 -9.77 6.46
CA THR A 73 -5.33 -10.09 7.89
C THR A 73 -4.86 -8.96 8.80
N ALA A 74 -4.06 -8.02 8.26
CA ALA A 74 -3.47 -6.93 9.03
C ALA A 74 -3.30 -5.65 8.18
N PHE A 75 -4.32 -5.26 7.43
CA PHE A 75 -4.26 -4.14 6.48
C PHE A 75 -3.76 -2.84 7.12
N GLU A 76 -4.34 -2.42 8.24
CA GLU A 76 -3.95 -1.19 8.93
C GLU A 76 -2.49 -1.26 9.43
N GLN A 77 -2.06 -2.40 9.96
CA GLN A 77 -0.66 -2.61 10.38
C GLN A 77 0.31 -2.52 9.20
N VAL A 78 -0.08 -2.99 8.03
CA VAL A 78 0.71 -2.84 6.80
C VAL A 78 0.82 -1.37 6.41
N MET A 79 -0.27 -0.60 6.43
CA MET A 79 -0.23 0.83 6.17
C MET A 79 0.65 1.57 7.17
N ILE A 80 0.55 1.26 8.47
CA ILE A 80 1.40 1.84 9.53
C ILE A 80 2.88 1.49 9.26
N GLY A 81 3.18 0.25 8.88
CA GLY A 81 4.52 -0.18 8.48
C GLY A 81 5.07 0.61 7.28
N CYS A 82 4.22 0.87 6.28
CA CYS A 82 4.56 1.70 5.14
C CYS A 82 4.78 3.17 5.49
N ALA A 83 4.04 3.70 6.47
CA ALA A 83 4.15 5.08 6.93
C ALA A 83 5.33 5.32 7.87
N GLN A 84 5.97 4.29 8.41
CA GLN A 84 7.11 4.44 9.31
C GLN A 84 8.25 5.22 8.67
N GLN A 85 8.66 6.29 9.34
CA GLN A 85 9.85 7.04 8.99
C GLN A 85 11.11 6.25 9.33
N ARG A 86 12.14 6.36 8.49
CA ARG A 86 13.45 5.75 8.66
C ARG A 86 14.52 6.74 8.24
N ASP A 87 15.78 6.52 8.62
CA ASP A 87 16.90 7.39 8.23
C ASP A 87 17.00 7.57 6.71
N THR A 88 16.68 6.52 5.95
CA THR A 88 16.65 6.55 4.49
C THR A 88 15.37 7.15 3.89
N ARG A 89 14.34 7.34 4.71
CA ARG A 89 13.05 7.93 4.35
C ARG A 89 12.49 8.72 5.55
N PRO A 90 12.92 9.97 5.73
CA PRO A 90 12.59 10.79 6.90
C PRO A 90 11.15 11.34 6.90
N SER A 91 10.43 11.23 5.78
CA SER A 91 9.03 11.66 5.65
C SER A 91 8.17 10.58 4.99
N THR A 92 6.86 10.69 5.16
CA THR A 92 5.88 9.84 4.52
C THR A 92 4.73 10.68 4.00
N TRP A 93 4.14 10.27 2.87
CA TRP A 93 2.93 10.86 2.30
C TRP A 93 1.64 10.30 2.92
N ILE A 94 1.74 9.31 3.80
CA ILE A 94 0.61 8.68 4.48
C ILE A 94 0.35 9.44 5.79
N ASN A 95 -0.63 10.32 5.79
CA ASN A 95 -1.13 10.97 6.99
C ASN A 95 -2.35 10.22 7.57
N GLN A 96 -2.91 10.72 8.66
CA GLN A 96 -4.07 10.08 9.31
C GLN A 96 -5.32 10.05 8.41
N THR A 97 -5.54 11.08 7.58
CA THR A 97 -6.66 11.14 6.63
C THR A 97 -6.55 10.02 5.59
N ILE A 98 -5.37 9.84 5.01
CA ILE A 98 -5.08 8.76 4.05
C ILE A 98 -5.23 7.39 4.72
N LEU A 99 -4.65 7.18 5.90
CA LEU A 99 -4.78 5.93 6.65
C LEU A 99 -6.25 5.56 6.87
N THR A 100 -7.06 6.48 7.34
CA THR A 100 -8.49 6.28 7.59
C THR A 100 -9.24 5.97 6.31
N ALA A 101 -8.99 6.72 5.22
CA ALA A 101 -9.67 6.55 3.95
C ALA A 101 -9.38 5.18 3.30
N TYR A 102 -8.13 4.74 3.28
CA TYR A 102 -7.77 3.44 2.71
C TYR A 102 -8.19 2.27 3.59
N THR A 103 -8.19 2.43 4.92
CA THR A 103 -8.80 1.45 5.83
C THR A 103 -10.30 1.30 5.55
N SER A 104 -11.01 2.39 5.27
CA SER A 104 -12.40 2.34 4.85
C SER A 104 -12.56 1.64 3.49
N LEU A 105 -11.70 1.91 2.49
CA LEU A 105 -11.70 1.17 1.23
C LEU A 105 -11.50 -0.34 1.45
N HIS A 106 -10.63 -0.71 2.37
CA HIS A 106 -10.40 -2.11 2.72
C HIS A 106 -11.65 -2.76 3.30
N GLN A 107 -12.34 -2.09 4.23
CA GLN A 107 -13.59 -2.57 4.80
C GLN A 107 -14.70 -2.77 3.76
N HIS A 108 -14.68 -1.99 2.68
CA HIS A 108 -15.59 -2.11 1.54
C HIS A 108 -15.11 -3.08 0.44
N GLY A 109 -13.98 -3.76 0.65
CA GLY A 109 -13.46 -4.78 -0.27
C GLY A 109 -12.70 -4.24 -1.49
N HIS A 110 -12.27 -2.99 -1.48
CA HIS A 110 -11.55 -2.35 -2.59
C HIS A 110 -10.05 -2.15 -2.36
N ALA A 111 -9.60 -2.18 -1.12
CA ALA A 111 -8.18 -2.13 -0.80
C ALA A 111 -7.74 -3.43 -0.12
N HIS A 112 -6.52 -3.87 -0.44
CA HIS A 112 -6.02 -5.17 -0.02
C HIS A 112 -4.58 -5.09 0.42
N SER A 113 -4.20 -5.96 1.36
CA SER A 113 -2.82 -6.14 1.80
C SER A 113 -2.32 -7.56 1.54
N VAL A 114 -1.01 -7.67 1.36
CA VAL A 114 -0.28 -8.93 1.38
C VAL A 114 0.79 -8.80 2.46
N GLU A 115 0.83 -9.75 3.37
CA GLU A 115 1.67 -9.72 4.55
C GLU A 115 2.67 -10.87 4.56
N ALA A 116 3.91 -10.57 4.93
CA ALA A 116 4.95 -11.56 5.20
C ALA A 116 5.17 -11.61 6.71
N TRP A 117 4.84 -12.75 7.33
CA TRP A 117 4.97 -13.01 8.74
C TRP A 117 6.15 -13.93 9.02
N TYR A 118 6.91 -13.64 10.06
CA TYR A 118 8.02 -14.46 10.53
C TYR A 118 7.91 -14.66 12.04
N HIS A 119 7.77 -15.90 12.47
CA HIS A 119 7.54 -16.26 13.87
C HIS A 119 6.46 -15.43 14.59
N GLY A 120 5.35 -15.17 13.90
CA GLY A 120 4.22 -14.39 14.42
C GLY A 120 4.41 -12.88 14.39
N GLU A 121 5.53 -12.39 13.88
CA GLU A 121 5.83 -10.96 13.72
C GLU A 121 5.67 -10.53 12.26
N LEU A 122 5.09 -9.36 12.03
CA LEU A 122 4.94 -8.78 10.70
C LEU A 122 6.29 -8.29 10.17
N ALA A 123 6.91 -9.09 9.30
CA ALA A 123 8.25 -8.85 8.76
C ALA A 123 8.26 -7.92 7.54
N GLY A 124 7.15 -7.78 6.86
CA GLY A 124 6.97 -6.90 5.71
C GLY A 124 5.59 -7.03 5.12
N GLY A 125 5.27 -6.16 4.18
CA GLY A 125 3.98 -6.17 3.53
C GLY A 125 3.87 -5.13 2.42
N LEU A 126 2.79 -5.22 1.68
CA LEU A 126 2.36 -4.23 0.71
C LEU A 126 0.85 -4.05 0.78
N TYR A 127 0.37 -2.92 0.33
CA TYR A 127 -1.05 -2.70 0.13
C TYR A 127 -1.32 -1.98 -1.19
N GLY A 128 -2.56 -2.05 -1.63
CA GLY A 128 -3.01 -1.38 -2.83
C GLY A 128 -4.52 -1.45 -3.00
N VAL A 129 -4.98 -0.89 -4.10
CA VAL A 129 -6.40 -0.77 -4.47
C VAL A 129 -6.68 -1.62 -5.69
N SER A 130 -7.74 -2.42 -5.63
CA SER A 130 -8.23 -3.15 -6.80
C SER A 130 -9.44 -2.44 -7.41
N LEU A 131 -9.39 -2.22 -8.72
CA LEU A 131 -10.47 -1.61 -9.47
C LEU A 131 -10.55 -2.26 -10.86
N GLY A 132 -11.64 -2.98 -11.13
CA GLY A 132 -11.78 -3.74 -12.36
C GLY A 132 -10.65 -4.76 -12.52
N SER A 133 -9.96 -4.74 -13.65
CA SER A 133 -8.83 -5.63 -13.97
C SER A 133 -7.47 -5.07 -13.58
N ALA A 134 -7.42 -4.00 -12.78
CA ALA A 134 -6.18 -3.37 -12.34
C ALA A 134 -6.02 -3.47 -10.82
N PHE A 135 -4.78 -3.72 -10.39
CA PHE A 135 -4.35 -3.56 -9.02
C PHE A 135 -3.34 -2.41 -8.94
N PHE A 136 -3.64 -1.41 -8.14
CA PHE A 136 -2.78 -0.25 -7.92
C PHE A 136 -1.97 -0.46 -6.65
N GLY A 137 -0.69 -0.85 -6.81
CA GLY A 137 0.23 -0.95 -5.68
C GLY A 137 0.57 0.44 -5.14
N GLU A 138 0.33 0.66 -3.86
CA GLU A 138 0.51 1.97 -3.22
C GLU A 138 1.86 2.08 -2.53
N SER A 139 2.13 1.18 -1.61
CA SER A 139 3.37 1.20 -0.85
C SER A 139 3.72 -0.20 -0.33
N MET A 140 4.98 -0.36 0.08
CA MET A 140 5.48 -1.57 0.70
C MET A 140 6.56 -1.24 1.73
N PHE A 141 6.77 -2.17 2.67
CA PHE A 141 7.85 -2.09 3.65
C PHE A 141 8.47 -3.45 3.92
N SER A 142 9.73 -3.45 4.35
CA SER A 142 10.45 -4.64 4.80
C SER A 142 11.16 -4.35 6.11
N ARG A 143 10.96 -5.20 7.12
CA ARG A 143 11.76 -5.26 8.34
C ARG A 143 12.80 -6.36 8.25
N MET A 144 12.58 -7.34 7.39
CA MET A 144 13.51 -8.41 7.05
C MET A 144 13.78 -8.40 5.55
N THR A 145 14.97 -8.83 5.17
CA THR A 145 15.40 -8.92 3.76
C THR A 145 14.40 -9.69 2.92
N ASP A 146 14.03 -9.12 1.78
CA ASP A 146 13.11 -9.67 0.77
C ASP A 146 11.65 -9.80 1.21
N ALA A 147 11.25 -9.44 2.43
CA ALA A 147 9.87 -9.64 2.89
C ALA A 147 8.83 -8.97 1.97
N SER A 148 9.01 -7.70 1.61
CA SER A 148 8.09 -7.02 0.67
C SER A 148 8.14 -7.59 -0.75
N LYS A 149 9.31 -8.04 -1.20
CA LYS A 149 9.48 -8.65 -2.53
C LYS A 149 8.76 -10.01 -2.61
N VAL A 150 8.80 -10.80 -1.53
CA VAL A 150 8.03 -12.04 -1.45
C VAL A 150 6.53 -11.75 -1.48
N CYS A 151 6.07 -10.71 -0.79
CA CYS A 151 4.67 -10.25 -0.89
C CYS A 151 4.29 -9.90 -2.33
N LEU A 152 5.16 -9.18 -3.06
CA LEU A 152 4.90 -8.82 -4.45
C LEU A 152 4.81 -10.07 -5.36
N VAL A 153 5.71 -11.04 -5.20
CA VAL A 153 5.64 -12.31 -5.94
C VAL A 153 4.30 -13.00 -5.69
N LYS A 154 3.89 -13.08 -4.44
CA LYS A 154 2.62 -13.72 -4.05
C LYS A 154 1.40 -12.95 -4.53
N LEU A 155 1.46 -11.62 -4.56
CA LEU A 155 0.40 -10.81 -5.16
C LEU A 155 0.25 -11.11 -6.65
N VAL A 156 1.36 -11.12 -7.41
CA VAL A 156 1.34 -11.43 -8.85
C VAL A 156 0.81 -12.83 -9.11
N ASP A 157 1.24 -13.82 -8.32
CA ASP A 157 0.72 -15.20 -8.42
C ASP A 157 -0.81 -15.26 -8.18
N HIS A 158 -1.31 -14.45 -7.24
CA HIS A 158 -2.73 -14.38 -6.90
C HIS A 158 -3.58 -13.67 -7.98
N LEU A 159 -2.99 -12.71 -8.68
CA LEU A 159 -3.68 -11.90 -9.70
C LEU A 159 -3.71 -12.58 -11.10
N ARG A 160 -2.92 -13.61 -11.32
CA ARG A 160 -2.93 -14.44 -12.54
C ARG A 160 -4.12 -15.41 -12.57
#